data_27106cab28bde4618213bc3bda2bdf7f
#
_entry.id   27106cab28bde4618213bc3bda2bdf7f
#
_cell.length_a   1.000
_cell.length_b   1.000
_cell.length_c   1.000
_cell.angle_alpha   90.00
_cell.angle_beta   90.00
_cell.angle_gamma   90.00
#
_symmetry.space_group_name_H-M   'P 1'
#
loop_
_entity.id
_entity.type
_entity.pdbx_description
1 polymer ?
#
loop_
_entity_poly.entity_id
_entity_poly.type
_entity_poly.pdbx_seq_one_letter_code
_entity_poly.pdbx_strand_id
1 'polypeptide(L)'
;LREQNNFLDLLIKASPMGVIITSLDEDLSELNPMALKMLGVRLEDVQGKKMKEIDSPLAVELANLPKGEKVTVRLNDSNIYRCTHSSFIDRGFQHPFYLVETLTDEVMKAEKKAYEKVIRMIAHEVNNTTAGITSTLDTVEQALSSEEGMEDICDVMRVCTDRCFSMSRFITRFADVVKIPEPTLSSVNLNDLVFTCKRFMEGMCNDRRITLRMEMDESLKDVMLDAALFEQVLVNIIKNAAESIETDGEIIVRTLAPATVEVIDNGQGISKETEAKLFSPFFSTKPNGQGIGLIFIREVLMRHGCTFSLRTYADGLTRFRITFP
;
A
#
# COMPACT_ATOMS: atom_id res chain seq x y z
N LEU A 1 -3.77 -6.21 49.32
CA LEU A 1 -4.63 -6.99 48.40
C LEU A 1 -5.37 -6.11 47.38
N ARG A 2 -6.05 -5.02 47.81
CA ARG A 2 -6.75 -4.10 46.87
C ARG A 2 -5.80 -3.34 45.93
N GLU A 3 -4.65 -2.89 46.40
CA GLU A 3 -3.67 -2.18 45.61
C GLU A 3 -3.00 -3.12 44.60
N GLN A 4 -2.74 -4.37 44.96
CA GLN A 4 -2.17 -5.38 44.05
C GLN A 4 -3.15 -5.77 42.93
N ASN A 5 -4.44 -5.90 43.26
CA ASN A 5 -5.47 -6.19 42.25
C ASN A 5 -5.64 -5.01 41.27
N ASN A 6 -5.63 -3.78 41.75
CA ASN A 6 -5.70 -2.59 40.92
C ASN A 6 -4.49 -2.47 39.98
N PHE A 7 -3.30 -2.84 40.45
CA PHE A 7 -2.09 -2.82 39.63
C PHE A 7 -2.13 -3.86 38.53
N LEU A 8 -2.57 -5.09 38.81
CA LEU A 8 -2.73 -6.14 37.80
C LEU A 8 -3.79 -5.78 36.74
N ASP A 9 -4.91 -5.20 37.17
CA ASP A 9 -5.94 -4.69 36.27
C ASP A 9 -5.40 -3.59 35.33
N LEU A 10 -4.60 -2.68 35.87
CA LEU A 10 -3.98 -1.63 35.08
C LEU A 10 -2.97 -2.20 34.06
N LEU A 11 -2.20 -3.21 34.45
CA LEU A 11 -1.26 -3.89 33.54
C LEU A 11 -1.99 -4.60 32.39
N ILE A 12 -3.07 -5.31 32.67
CA ILE A 12 -3.88 -5.97 31.64
C ILE A 12 -4.51 -4.94 30.70
N LYS A 13 -5.05 -3.83 31.25
CA LYS A 13 -5.64 -2.75 30.45
C LYS A 13 -4.62 -2.01 29.59
N ALA A 14 -3.39 -1.85 30.08
CA ALA A 14 -2.29 -1.20 29.33
C ALA A 14 -1.53 -2.16 28.39
N SER A 15 -1.83 -3.47 28.42
CA SER A 15 -1.16 -4.46 27.58
C SER A 15 -1.36 -4.15 26.10
N PRO A 16 -0.28 -4.18 25.28
CA PRO A 16 -0.40 -4.09 23.83
C PRO A 16 -0.98 -5.35 23.19
N MET A 17 -1.13 -6.43 23.95
CA MET A 17 -1.73 -7.68 23.52
C MET A 17 -3.23 -7.68 23.86
N GLY A 18 -4.04 -8.25 23.00
CA GLY A 18 -5.44 -8.58 23.31
C GLY A 18 -5.48 -9.73 24.31
N VAL A 19 -6.11 -9.49 25.47
CA VAL A 19 -6.32 -10.51 26.52
C VAL A 19 -7.82 -10.75 26.64
N ILE A 20 -8.21 -12.02 26.50
CA ILE A 20 -9.61 -12.47 26.58
C ILE A 20 -9.66 -13.63 27.56
N ILE A 21 -10.40 -13.48 28.65
CA ILE A 21 -10.60 -14.53 29.66
C ILE A 21 -12.03 -15.05 29.53
N THR A 22 -12.18 -16.37 29.55
CA THR A 22 -13.47 -17.02 29.52
C THR A 22 -13.80 -17.72 30.83
N SER A 23 -15.09 -17.89 31.09
CA SER A 23 -15.57 -18.73 32.18
C SER A 23 -15.33 -20.22 31.92
N LEU A 24 -15.66 -21.09 32.85
CA LEU A 24 -15.64 -22.54 32.71
C LEU A 24 -16.58 -23.03 31.58
N ASP A 25 -17.67 -22.29 31.35
CA ASP A 25 -18.67 -22.56 30.32
C ASP A 25 -18.31 -21.95 28.96
N GLU A 26 -17.09 -21.42 28.83
CA GLU A 26 -16.55 -20.75 27.63
C GLU A 26 -17.25 -19.41 27.29
N ASP A 27 -17.96 -18.82 28.26
CA ASP A 27 -18.54 -17.49 28.11
C ASP A 27 -17.47 -16.41 28.34
N LEU A 28 -17.47 -15.36 27.55
CA LEU A 28 -16.54 -14.23 27.68
C LEU A 28 -16.77 -13.49 28.99
N SER A 29 -15.78 -13.53 29.87
CA SER A 29 -15.88 -12.90 31.20
C SER A 29 -15.14 -11.57 31.26
N GLU A 30 -13.88 -11.50 30.72
CA GLU A 30 -13.08 -10.29 30.74
C GLU A 30 -12.37 -10.10 29.39
N LEU A 31 -12.40 -8.87 28.88
CA LEU A 31 -11.65 -8.46 27.68
C LEU A 31 -10.98 -7.12 27.99
N ASN A 32 -9.68 -7.04 27.65
CA ASN A 32 -8.99 -5.76 27.76
C ASN A 32 -9.30 -4.85 26.54
N PRO A 33 -9.02 -3.53 26.63
CA PRO A 33 -9.32 -2.59 25.53
C PRO A 33 -8.70 -2.99 24.19
N MET A 34 -7.52 -3.63 24.21
CA MET A 34 -6.85 -4.08 22.98
C MET A 34 -7.60 -5.24 22.32
N ALA A 35 -8.11 -6.20 23.11
CA ALA A 35 -8.93 -7.31 22.58
C ALA A 35 -10.21 -6.78 21.93
N LEU A 36 -10.90 -5.83 22.55
CA LEU A 36 -12.09 -5.21 21.99
C LEU A 36 -11.80 -4.50 20.67
N LYS A 37 -10.67 -3.78 20.58
CA LYS A 37 -10.22 -3.11 19.36
C LYS A 37 -9.89 -4.11 18.25
N MET A 38 -9.19 -5.21 18.56
CA MET A 38 -8.84 -6.24 17.57
C MET A 38 -10.05 -7.00 17.06
N LEU A 39 -11.03 -7.27 17.94
CA LEU A 39 -12.29 -7.91 17.55
C LEU A 39 -13.24 -6.94 16.84
N GLY A 40 -13.05 -5.62 16.97
CA GLY A 40 -13.92 -4.60 16.38
C GLY A 40 -15.28 -4.50 17.06
N VAL A 41 -15.37 -4.80 18.36
CA VAL A 41 -16.62 -4.89 19.14
C VAL A 41 -16.57 -4.02 20.40
N ARG A 42 -17.74 -3.73 20.99
CA ARG A 42 -17.85 -3.08 22.28
C ARG A 42 -18.07 -4.11 23.39
N LEU A 43 -17.59 -3.80 24.59
CA LEU A 43 -17.71 -4.70 25.74
C LEU A 43 -19.17 -5.10 26.02
N GLU A 44 -20.10 -4.14 25.93
CA GLU A 44 -21.53 -4.33 26.16
C GLU A 44 -22.16 -5.36 25.21
N ASP A 45 -21.62 -5.49 24.01
CA ASP A 45 -22.16 -6.35 22.96
C ASP A 45 -21.67 -7.80 23.08
N VAL A 46 -20.62 -8.06 23.87
CA VAL A 46 -19.91 -9.36 23.88
C VAL A 46 -19.81 -10.03 25.25
N GLN A 47 -19.98 -9.30 26.33
CA GLN A 47 -19.88 -9.84 27.69
C GLN A 47 -20.94 -10.93 27.95
N GLY A 48 -20.49 -12.08 28.43
CA GLY A 48 -21.36 -13.24 28.70
C GLY A 48 -21.79 -14.04 27.48
N LYS A 49 -21.30 -13.66 26.28
CA LYS A 49 -21.49 -14.44 25.04
C LYS A 49 -20.36 -15.42 24.84
N LYS A 50 -20.56 -16.41 23.98
CA LYS A 50 -19.50 -17.31 23.53
C LYS A 50 -18.73 -16.70 22.38
N MET A 51 -17.46 -17.07 22.21
CA MET A 51 -16.63 -16.59 21.12
C MET A 51 -17.29 -16.79 19.74
N LYS A 52 -18.02 -17.88 19.57
CA LYS A 52 -18.74 -18.24 18.34
C LYS A 52 -19.92 -17.31 17.99
N GLU A 53 -20.43 -16.57 18.97
CA GLU A 53 -21.58 -15.67 18.82
C GLU A 53 -21.17 -14.22 18.48
N ILE A 54 -19.86 -13.99 18.40
CA ILE A 54 -19.31 -12.67 18.07
C ILE A 54 -19.17 -12.54 16.56
N ASP A 55 -19.78 -11.51 16.00
CA ASP A 55 -19.67 -11.16 14.59
C ASP A 55 -18.32 -10.45 14.31
N SER A 56 -17.26 -11.25 14.27
CA SER A 56 -15.90 -10.80 13.98
C SER A 56 -15.11 -11.91 13.31
N PRO A 57 -14.40 -11.64 12.20
CA PRO A 57 -13.54 -12.62 11.54
C PRO A 57 -12.50 -13.22 12.48
N LEU A 58 -11.92 -12.40 13.37
CA LEU A 58 -10.95 -12.86 14.35
C LEU A 58 -11.60 -13.79 15.40
N ALA A 59 -12.83 -13.51 15.81
CA ALA A 59 -13.56 -14.35 16.77
C ALA A 59 -13.82 -15.75 16.21
N VAL A 60 -14.10 -15.87 14.90
CA VAL A 60 -14.27 -17.17 14.24
C VAL A 60 -13.01 -18.01 14.33
N GLU A 61 -11.86 -17.40 14.08
CA GLU A 61 -10.56 -18.08 14.16
C GLU A 61 -10.21 -18.48 15.59
N LEU A 62 -10.47 -17.60 16.57
CA LEU A 62 -10.24 -17.89 17.99
C LEU A 62 -11.16 -19.02 18.51
N ALA A 63 -12.41 -19.05 18.06
CA ALA A 63 -13.38 -20.09 18.45
C ALA A 63 -12.95 -21.49 17.96
N ASN A 64 -12.20 -21.58 16.88
CA ASN A 64 -11.70 -22.83 16.30
C ASN A 64 -10.30 -23.23 16.82
N LEU A 65 -9.66 -22.37 17.65
CA LEU A 65 -8.31 -22.62 18.14
C LEU A 65 -8.32 -23.62 19.30
N PRO A 66 -7.69 -24.82 19.17
CA PRO A 66 -7.62 -25.81 20.22
C PRO A 66 -6.88 -25.27 21.47
N LYS A 67 -7.23 -25.82 22.63
CA LYS A 67 -6.54 -25.49 23.90
C LYS A 67 -5.09 -25.95 23.85
N GLY A 68 -4.18 -25.08 24.31
CA GLY A 68 -2.74 -25.32 24.33
C GLY A 68 -2.04 -25.01 23.01
N GLU A 69 -2.74 -24.60 21.97
CA GLU A 69 -2.17 -24.28 20.68
C GLU A 69 -1.89 -22.78 20.49
N LYS A 70 -0.92 -22.53 19.60
CA LYS A 70 -0.52 -21.21 19.17
C LYS A 70 -0.49 -21.18 17.64
N VAL A 71 -1.25 -20.28 17.05
CA VAL A 71 -1.44 -20.20 15.60
C VAL A 71 -1.24 -18.75 15.12
N THR A 72 -0.72 -18.59 13.91
CA THR A 72 -0.72 -17.30 13.22
C THR A 72 -1.93 -17.22 12.32
N VAL A 73 -2.80 -16.24 12.56
CA VAL A 73 -4.02 -15.96 11.82
C VAL A 73 -3.79 -14.75 10.92
N ARG A 74 -4.00 -14.91 9.62
CA ARG A 74 -3.99 -13.82 8.64
C ARG A 74 -5.43 -13.57 8.19
N LEU A 75 -6.03 -12.47 8.64
CA LEU A 75 -7.35 -12.05 8.18
C LEU A 75 -7.29 -11.33 6.84
N ASN A 76 -6.26 -10.51 6.66
CA ASN A 76 -5.92 -9.81 5.41
C ASN A 76 -4.45 -9.34 5.48
N ASP A 77 -3.99 -8.61 4.46
CA ASP A 77 -2.60 -8.13 4.40
C ASP A 77 -2.25 -7.11 5.48
N SER A 78 -3.26 -6.48 6.10
CA SER A 78 -3.08 -5.47 7.14
C SER A 78 -3.38 -5.98 8.55
N ASN A 79 -3.81 -7.22 8.71
CA ASN A 79 -4.22 -7.77 10.00
C ASN A 79 -3.73 -9.21 10.15
N ILE A 80 -2.54 -9.35 10.72
CA ILE A 80 -1.90 -10.63 11.03
C ILE A 80 -1.72 -10.71 12.54
N TYR A 81 -2.25 -11.77 13.13
CA TYR A 81 -2.25 -11.98 14.56
C TYR A 81 -1.61 -13.31 14.94
N ARG A 82 -0.88 -13.32 16.06
CA ARG A 82 -0.50 -14.55 16.74
C ARG A 82 -1.50 -14.79 17.86
N CYS A 83 -2.27 -15.86 17.73
CA CYS A 83 -3.30 -16.24 18.67
C CYS A 83 -2.83 -17.43 19.50
N THR A 84 -2.95 -17.34 20.82
CA THR A 84 -2.63 -18.40 21.77
C THR A 84 -3.84 -18.71 22.61
N HIS A 85 -4.25 -19.98 22.68
CA HIS A 85 -5.31 -20.44 23.58
C HIS A 85 -4.65 -21.25 24.70
N SER A 86 -4.80 -20.81 25.94
CA SER A 86 -4.19 -21.46 27.11
C SER A 86 -5.14 -21.40 28.31
N SER A 87 -4.72 -21.89 29.46
CA SER A 87 -5.48 -21.80 30.69
C SER A 87 -4.58 -21.58 31.88
N PHE A 88 -5.08 -20.91 32.90
CA PHE A 88 -4.44 -20.83 34.22
C PHE A 88 -5.35 -21.47 35.27
N ILE A 89 -4.77 -21.83 36.43
CA ILE A 89 -5.50 -22.43 37.55
C ILE A 89 -5.68 -21.36 38.63
N ASP A 90 -6.93 -21.04 38.95
CA ASP A 90 -7.28 -20.23 40.12
C ASP A 90 -8.21 -21.03 41.04
N ARG A 91 -7.85 -21.13 42.32
CA ARG A 91 -8.59 -21.87 43.36
C ARG A 91 -9.00 -23.29 42.98
N GLY A 92 -8.15 -23.97 42.19
CA GLY A 92 -8.36 -25.34 41.73
C GLY A 92 -9.21 -25.47 40.44
N PHE A 93 -9.67 -24.36 39.89
CA PHE A 93 -10.42 -24.33 38.62
C PHE A 93 -9.53 -23.83 37.48
N GLN A 94 -9.68 -24.45 36.28
CA GLN A 94 -9.02 -23.98 35.05
C GLN A 94 -9.83 -22.86 34.42
N HIS A 95 -9.17 -21.71 34.21
CA HIS A 95 -9.73 -20.58 33.48
C HIS A 95 -9.09 -20.48 32.11
N PRO A 96 -9.82 -20.77 31.03
CA PRO A 96 -9.31 -20.62 29.68
C PRO A 96 -9.13 -19.13 29.35
N PHE A 97 -8.09 -18.84 28.56
CA PHE A 97 -7.87 -17.49 28.05
C PHE A 97 -7.24 -17.51 26.66
N TYR A 98 -7.45 -16.42 25.92
CA TYR A 98 -6.80 -16.16 24.65
C TYR A 98 -5.88 -14.96 24.78
N LEU A 99 -4.67 -15.09 24.19
CA LEU A 99 -3.77 -13.97 23.95
C LEU A 99 -3.71 -13.73 22.44
N VAL A 100 -3.91 -12.48 22.04
CA VAL A 100 -3.85 -12.04 20.66
C VAL A 100 -2.78 -10.97 20.52
N GLU A 101 -1.73 -11.29 19.78
CA GLU A 101 -0.60 -10.40 19.52
C GLU A 101 -0.62 -9.97 18.05
N THR A 102 -0.50 -8.67 17.78
CA THR A 102 -0.40 -8.16 16.41
C THR A 102 1.00 -8.43 15.87
N LEU A 103 1.08 -9.15 14.75
CA LEU A 103 2.33 -9.42 14.02
C LEU A 103 2.43 -8.65 12.71
N THR A 104 1.45 -7.83 12.39
CA THR A 104 1.35 -7.16 11.09
C THR A 104 2.64 -6.45 10.73
N ASP A 105 3.19 -5.65 11.64
CA ASP A 105 4.39 -4.85 11.37
C ASP A 105 5.65 -5.69 11.17
N GLU A 106 5.88 -6.72 12.02
CA GLU A 106 7.05 -7.59 11.91
C GLU A 106 6.99 -8.48 10.67
N VAL A 107 5.83 -9.08 10.39
CA VAL A 107 5.65 -9.93 9.22
C VAL A 107 5.77 -9.11 7.95
N MET A 108 5.11 -7.96 7.88
CA MET A 108 5.21 -7.05 6.73
C MET A 108 6.64 -6.56 6.51
N LYS A 109 7.36 -6.19 7.58
CA LYS A 109 8.78 -5.80 7.48
C LYS A 109 9.67 -6.96 7.01
N ALA A 110 9.43 -8.17 7.49
CA ALA A 110 10.20 -9.35 7.09
C ALA A 110 9.90 -9.76 5.63
N GLU A 111 8.63 -9.81 5.24
CA GLU A 111 8.21 -10.08 3.87
C GLU A 111 8.76 -9.02 2.92
N LYS A 112 8.68 -7.74 3.29
CA LYS A 112 9.23 -6.63 2.52
C LYS A 112 10.73 -6.78 2.29
N LYS A 113 11.52 -7.02 3.36
CA LYS A 113 12.97 -7.23 3.24
C LYS A 113 13.32 -8.41 2.34
N ALA A 114 12.58 -9.51 2.45
CA ALA A 114 12.76 -10.67 1.58
C ALA A 114 12.45 -10.32 0.12
N TYR A 115 11.35 -9.64 -0.12
CA TYR A 115 10.92 -9.16 -1.43
C TYR A 115 11.92 -8.17 -2.05
N GLU A 116 12.41 -7.21 -1.26
CA GLU A 116 13.46 -6.26 -1.66
C GLU A 116 14.74 -6.97 -2.11
N LYS A 117 15.15 -8.00 -1.36
CA LYS A 117 16.34 -8.78 -1.69
C LYS A 117 16.18 -9.54 -3.00
N VAL A 118 15.03 -10.21 -3.18
CA VAL A 118 14.73 -10.97 -4.41
C VAL A 118 14.67 -10.04 -5.62
N ILE A 119 13.99 -8.90 -5.52
CA ILE A 119 13.88 -7.94 -6.63
C ILE A 119 15.24 -7.38 -7.01
N ARG A 120 16.07 -7.04 -6.01
CA ARG A 120 17.44 -6.55 -6.28
C ARG A 120 18.27 -7.59 -7.01
N MET A 121 18.17 -8.85 -6.60
CA MET A 121 18.87 -9.97 -7.24
C MET A 121 18.38 -10.16 -8.69
N ILE A 122 17.07 -10.15 -8.92
CA ILE A 122 16.47 -10.26 -10.25
C ILE A 122 16.90 -9.07 -11.12
N ALA A 123 16.85 -7.85 -10.59
CA ALA A 123 17.26 -6.66 -11.35
C ALA A 123 18.73 -6.73 -11.76
N HIS A 124 19.60 -7.18 -10.89
CA HIS A 124 21.03 -7.36 -11.18
C HIS A 124 21.24 -8.42 -12.26
N GLU A 125 20.57 -9.58 -12.17
CA GLU A 125 20.69 -10.67 -13.12
C GLU A 125 20.13 -10.31 -14.49
N VAL A 126 18.95 -9.66 -14.53
CA VAL A 126 18.36 -9.19 -15.80
C VAL A 126 19.26 -8.16 -16.46
N ASN A 127 19.79 -7.18 -15.71
CA ASN A 127 20.67 -6.16 -16.26
C ASN A 127 21.97 -6.79 -16.83
N ASN A 128 22.56 -7.75 -16.12
CA ASN A 128 23.77 -8.46 -16.58
C ASN A 128 23.48 -9.24 -17.86
N THR A 129 22.39 -10.00 -17.90
CA THR A 129 21.99 -10.79 -19.08
C THR A 129 21.70 -9.87 -20.26
N THR A 130 20.96 -8.79 -20.04
CA THR A 130 20.61 -7.80 -21.08
C THR A 130 21.86 -7.13 -21.63
N ALA A 131 22.83 -6.76 -20.78
CA ALA A 131 24.09 -6.18 -21.21
C ALA A 131 24.91 -7.15 -22.10
N GLY A 132 24.93 -8.45 -21.75
CA GLY A 132 25.56 -9.47 -22.55
C GLY A 132 24.93 -9.63 -23.93
N ILE A 133 23.58 -9.68 -23.99
CA ILE A 133 22.83 -9.75 -25.25
C ILE A 133 23.09 -8.52 -26.12
N THR A 134 23.00 -7.31 -25.53
CA THR A 134 23.23 -6.05 -26.25
C THR A 134 24.64 -6.00 -26.85
N SER A 135 25.67 -6.34 -26.05
CA SER A 135 27.04 -6.38 -26.52
C SER A 135 27.25 -7.37 -27.70
N THR A 136 26.55 -8.51 -27.66
CA THR A 136 26.61 -9.49 -28.76
C THR A 136 25.91 -8.95 -30.00
N LEU A 137 24.74 -8.35 -29.87
CA LEU A 137 23.99 -7.74 -30.96
C LEU A 137 24.81 -6.62 -31.65
N ASP A 138 25.42 -5.73 -30.84
CA ASP A 138 26.26 -4.63 -31.33
C ASP A 138 27.49 -5.16 -32.11
N THR A 139 28.12 -6.23 -31.63
CA THR A 139 29.25 -6.86 -32.29
C THR A 139 28.86 -7.43 -33.65
N VAL A 140 27.72 -8.12 -33.75
CA VAL A 140 27.20 -8.70 -34.96
C VAL A 140 26.73 -7.60 -35.91
N GLU A 141 26.04 -6.57 -35.43
CA GLU A 141 25.63 -5.41 -36.26
C GLU A 141 26.85 -4.73 -36.88
N GLN A 142 27.90 -4.48 -36.10
CA GLN A 142 29.15 -3.90 -36.62
C GLN A 142 29.79 -4.77 -37.73
N ALA A 143 29.78 -6.09 -37.56
CA ALA A 143 30.33 -7.00 -38.55
C ALA A 143 29.52 -7.02 -39.85
N LEU A 144 28.19 -6.91 -39.78
CA LEU A 144 27.27 -6.95 -40.90
C LEU A 144 27.09 -5.60 -41.59
N SER A 145 27.34 -4.49 -40.88
CA SER A 145 27.13 -3.14 -41.42
C SER A 145 27.99 -2.79 -42.63
N SER A 146 29.06 -3.55 -42.89
CA SER A 146 29.95 -3.40 -44.02
C SER A 146 29.58 -4.31 -45.21
N GLU A 147 28.60 -5.19 -45.05
CA GLU A 147 28.17 -6.16 -46.05
C GLU A 147 26.95 -5.65 -46.82
N GLU A 148 26.99 -5.74 -48.15
CA GLU A 148 25.90 -5.28 -49.03
C GLU A 148 24.65 -6.18 -48.88
N GLY A 149 23.48 -5.57 -48.73
CA GLY A 149 22.20 -6.29 -48.57
C GLY A 149 21.88 -6.77 -47.16
N MET A 150 22.60 -6.29 -46.12
CA MET A 150 22.38 -6.66 -44.72
C MET A 150 21.63 -5.58 -43.92
N GLU A 151 21.16 -4.50 -44.60
CA GLU A 151 20.48 -3.37 -43.92
C GLU A 151 19.26 -3.81 -43.12
N ASP A 152 18.40 -4.67 -43.66
CA ASP A 152 17.19 -5.18 -42.99
C ASP A 152 17.54 -5.96 -41.71
N ILE A 153 18.67 -6.72 -41.77
CA ILE A 153 19.11 -7.50 -40.59
C ILE A 153 19.64 -6.56 -39.50
N CYS A 154 20.43 -5.55 -39.90
CA CYS A 154 20.93 -4.54 -38.97
C CYS A 154 19.76 -3.78 -38.28
N ASP A 155 18.70 -3.44 -39.04
CA ASP A 155 17.52 -2.78 -38.48
C ASP A 155 16.78 -3.67 -37.50
N VAL A 156 16.61 -4.96 -37.75
CA VAL A 156 16.05 -5.92 -36.80
C VAL A 156 16.91 -6.00 -35.53
N MET A 157 18.24 -6.00 -35.66
CA MET A 157 19.14 -6.03 -34.50
C MET A 157 19.03 -4.78 -33.65
N ARG A 158 18.91 -3.60 -34.27
CA ARG A 158 18.63 -2.34 -33.53
C ARG A 158 17.33 -2.40 -32.74
N VAL A 159 16.26 -2.93 -33.34
CA VAL A 159 14.99 -3.14 -32.63
C VAL A 159 15.17 -4.06 -31.43
N CYS A 160 15.96 -5.14 -31.57
CA CYS A 160 16.26 -6.04 -30.42
C CYS A 160 17.06 -5.33 -29.35
N THR A 161 18.08 -4.55 -29.72
CA THR A 161 18.89 -3.75 -28.78
C THR A 161 18.03 -2.74 -28.02
N ASP A 162 17.12 -2.02 -28.68
CA ASP A 162 16.18 -1.09 -28.08
C ASP A 162 15.23 -1.79 -27.10
N ARG A 163 14.79 -3.00 -27.43
CA ARG A 163 13.97 -3.82 -26.51
C ARG A 163 14.75 -4.24 -25.27
N CYS A 164 16.01 -4.62 -25.42
CA CYS A 164 16.89 -4.92 -24.30
C CYS A 164 17.08 -3.72 -23.36
N PHE A 165 17.36 -2.53 -23.91
CA PHE A 165 17.45 -1.31 -23.12
C PHE A 165 16.14 -0.94 -22.43
N SER A 166 15.02 -1.17 -23.08
CA SER A 166 13.69 -0.94 -22.51
C SER A 166 13.43 -1.86 -21.31
N MET A 167 13.83 -3.13 -21.42
CA MET A 167 13.72 -4.11 -20.31
C MET A 167 14.64 -3.76 -19.14
N SER A 168 15.89 -3.37 -19.42
CA SER A 168 16.84 -2.94 -18.39
C SER A 168 16.34 -1.71 -17.64
N ARG A 169 15.82 -0.70 -18.33
CA ARG A 169 15.19 0.48 -17.71
C ARG A 169 13.97 0.13 -16.88
N PHE A 170 13.14 -0.80 -17.35
CA PHE A 170 11.98 -1.27 -16.63
C PHE A 170 12.35 -1.91 -15.29
N ILE A 171 13.27 -2.88 -15.32
CA ILE A 171 13.65 -3.62 -14.11
C ILE A 171 14.40 -2.73 -13.08
N THR A 172 15.19 -1.77 -13.58
CA THR A 172 15.87 -0.79 -12.72
C THR A 172 14.86 0.09 -12.00
N ARG A 173 13.89 0.66 -12.71
CA ARG A 173 12.80 1.47 -12.10
C ARG A 173 11.99 0.66 -11.09
N PHE A 174 11.76 -0.61 -11.37
CA PHE A 174 11.06 -1.48 -10.44
C PHE A 174 11.86 -1.71 -9.14
N ALA A 175 13.17 -1.94 -9.27
CA ALA A 175 14.05 -2.06 -8.11
C ALA A 175 14.13 -0.76 -7.29
N ASP A 176 14.02 0.40 -7.93
CA ASP A 176 14.03 1.70 -7.26
C ASP A 176 12.75 1.97 -6.45
N VAL A 177 11.57 1.51 -6.93
CA VAL A 177 10.33 1.59 -6.16
C VAL A 177 10.42 0.80 -4.86
N VAL A 178 11.14 -0.32 -4.87
CA VAL A 178 11.37 -1.15 -3.68
C VAL A 178 12.31 -0.48 -2.67
N LYS A 179 13.13 0.48 -3.12
CA LYS A 179 14.10 1.23 -2.30
C LYS A 179 13.58 2.57 -1.75
N ILE A 180 12.27 2.83 -1.77
CA ILE A 180 11.73 4.08 -1.23
C ILE A 180 12.27 4.31 0.19
N PRO A 181 12.94 5.43 0.47
CA PRO A 181 13.51 5.70 1.79
C PRO A 181 12.40 5.91 2.84
N GLU A 182 12.76 5.80 4.10
CA GLU A 182 11.88 6.25 5.17
C GLU A 182 11.66 7.76 5.03
N PRO A 183 10.39 8.25 5.14
CA PRO A 183 10.08 9.65 4.92
C PRO A 183 10.71 10.55 5.99
N THR A 184 11.28 11.67 5.56
CA THR A 184 11.74 12.73 6.45
C THR A 184 10.62 13.75 6.62
N LEU A 185 9.81 13.56 7.68
CA LEU A 185 8.62 14.37 7.91
C LEU A 185 8.98 15.80 8.33
N SER A 186 8.35 16.77 7.69
CA SER A 186 8.40 18.20 8.03
C SER A 186 7.01 18.82 7.95
N SER A 187 6.81 19.97 8.57
CA SER A 187 5.56 20.74 8.46
C SER A 187 5.47 21.36 7.06
N VAL A 188 4.47 20.98 6.28
CA VAL A 188 4.32 21.39 4.88
C VAL A 188 2.91 21.91 4.62
N ASN A 189 2.81 23.03 3.92
CA ASN A 189 1.58 23.56 3.41
C ASN A 189 1.16 22.80 2.14
N LEU A 190 0.00 22.10 2.21
CA LEU A 190 -0.49 21.30 1.09
C LEU A 190 -0.82 22.14 -0.15
N ASN A 191 -1.33 23.37 0.03
CA ASN A 191 -1.68 24.23 -1.08
C ASN A 191 -0.44 24.66 -1.88
N ASP A 192 0.66 25.00 -1.18
CA ASP A 192 1.93 25.37 -1.82
C ASP A 192 2.53 24.19 -2.60
N LEU A 193 2.45 22.99 -2.03
CA LEU A 193 2.92 21.77 -2.69
C LEU A 193 2.12 21.45 -3.95
N VAL A 194 0.80 21.51 -3.86
CA VAL A 194 -0.10 21.28 -5.00
C VAL A 194 0.14 22.33 -6.09
N PHE A 195 0.36 23.60 -5.70
CA PHE A 195 0.68 24.66 -6.65
C PHE A 195 2.00 24.40 -7.40
N THR A 196 3.02 23.92 -6.69
CA THR A 196 4.30 23.54 -7.29
C THR A 196 4.14 22.42 -8.29
N CYS A 197 3.39 21.36 -7.93
CA CYS A 197 3.08 20.24 -8.82
C CYS A 197 2.31 20.67 -10.07
N LYS A 198 1.33 21.59 -9.92
CA LYS A 198 0.60 22.16 -11.06
C LYS A 198 1.57 22.78 -12.07
N ARG A 199 2.44 23.68 -11.62
CA ARG A 199 3.41 24.36 -12.48
C ARG A 199 4.29 23.37 -13.25
N PHE A 200 4.70 22.29 -12.58
CA PHE A 200 5.51 21.25 -13.22
C PHE A 200 4.74 20.47 -14.28
N MET A 201 3.46 20.19 -14.05
CA MET A 201 2.62 19.37 -14.94
C MET A 201 1.90 20.16 -16.03
N GLU A 202 1.88 21.49 -15.94
CA GLU A 202 1.10 22.36 -16.84
C GLU A 202 1.52 22.20 -18.32
N GLY A 203 2.82 22.10 -18.61
CA GLY A 203 3.32 21.88 -19.97
C GLY A 203 2.78 20.58 -20.58
N MET A 204 2.88 19.47 -19.85
CA MET A 204 2.39 18.16 -20.29
C MET A 204 0.86 18.16 -20.50
N CYS A 205 0.11 18.82 -19.62
CA CYS A 205 -1.34 18.94 -19.77
C CYS A 205 -1.72 19.79 -21.00
N ASN A 206 -1.04 20.92 -21.22
CA ASN A 206 -1.28 21.79 -22.35
C ASN A 206 -1.00 21.10 -23.70
N ASP A 207 0.08 20.33 -23.81
CA ASP A 207 0.42 19.55 -25.00
C ASP A 207 -0.69 18.57 -25.40
N ARG A 208 -1.48 18.11 -24.41
CA ARG A 208 -2.63 17.22 -24.59
C ARG A 208 -3.98 17.94 -24.60
N ARG A 209 -4.00 19.27 -24.56
CA ARG A 209 -5.20 20.09 -24.44
C ARG A 209 -6.05 19.74 -23.23
N ILE A 210 -5.40 19.39 -22.11
CA ILE A 210 -6.03 19.09 -20.83
C ILE A 210 -5.98 20.33 -19.95
N THR A 211 -7.14 20.77 -19.47
CA THR A 211 -7.24 21.88 -18.51
C THR A 211 -6.90 21.37 -17.11
N LEU A 212 -5.80 21.89 -16.52
CA LEU A 212 -5.41 21.58 -15.13
C LEU A 212 -5.85 22.70 -14.19
N ARG A 213 -6.93 22.46 -13.44
CA ARG A 213 -7.55 23.44 -12.52
C ARG A 213 -7.26 23.07 -11.06
N MET A 214 -7.27 24.09 -10.21
CA MET A 214 -7.07 23.94 -8.77
C MET A 214 -8.23 24.53 -8.00
N GLU A 215 -8.67 23.83 -6.94
CA GLU A 215 -9.67 24.27 -5.98
C GLU A 215 -9.08 24.11 -4.57
N MET A 216 -8.58 25.21 -4.02
CA MET A 216 -7.82 25.22 -2.77
C MET A 216 -8.69 25.64 -1.59
N ASP A 217 -8.61 24.88 -0.49
CA ASP A 217 -9.17 25.31 0.80
C ASP A 217 -8.09 26.08 1.57
N GLU A 218 -8.29 27.39 1.73
CA GLU A 218 -7.35 28.26 2.44
C GLU A 218 -7.33 28.03 3.96
N SER A 219 -8.30 27.30 4.51
CA SER A 219 -8.38 27.00 5.94
C SER A 219 -7.51 25.82 6.39
N LEU A 220 -6.84 25.14 5.43
CA LEU A 220 -6.00 23.99 5.73
C LEU A 220 -4.83 24.36 6.63
N LYS A 221 -4.59 23.51 7.61
CA LYS A 221 -3.36 23.54 8.42
C LYS A 221 -2.25 22.75 7.72
N ASP A 222 -1.02 23.10 8.06
CA ASP A 222 0.14 22.32 7.62
C ASP A 222 0.05 20.87 8.10
N VAL A 223 0.57 19.97 7.29
CA VAL A 223 0.64 18.54 7.57
C VAL A 223 2.08 18.07 7.68
N MET A 224 2.30 17.01 8.47
CA MET A 224 3.61 16.39 8.61
C MET A 224 3.83 15.39 7.47
N LEU A 225 4.69 15.74 6.51
CA LEU A 225 5.02 14.89 5.38
C LEU A 225 6.44 15.12 4.85
N ASP A 226 6.94 14.19 4.03
CA ASP A 226 8.13 14.37 3.21
C ASP A 226 7.72 15.04 1.89
N ALA A 227 8.05 16.32 1.74
CA ALA A 227 7.63 17.12 0.60
C ALA A 227 8.11 16.55 -0.74
N ALA A 228 9.35 16.04 -0.80
CA ALA A 228 9.93 15.51 -2.04
C ALA A 228 9.24 14.20 -2.49
N LEU A 229 8.99 13.29 -1.55
CA LEU A 229 8.27 12.05 -1.83
C LEU A 229 6.82 12.34 -2.23
N PHE A 230 6.17 13.28 -1.55
CA PHE A 230 4.78 13.60 -1.82
C PHE A 230 4.59 14.37 -3.13
N GLU A 231 5.52 15.26 -3.49
CA GLU A 231 5.56 15.89 -4.82
C GLU A 231 5.59 14.81 -5.92
N GLN A 232 6.45 13.81 -5.77
CA GLN A 232 6.54 12.71 -6.72
C GLN A 232 5.24 11.87 -6.77
N VAL A 233 4.54 11.69 -5.64
CA VAL A 233 3.21 11.06 -5.59
C VAL A 233 2.20 11.85 -6.41
N LEU A 234 2.08 13.17 -6.16
CA LEU A 234 1.13 14.02 -6.88
C LEU A 234 1.41 14.08 -8.38
N VAL A 235 2.67 14.23 -8.77
CA VAL A 235 3.09 14.20 -10.18
C VAL A 235 2.68 12.89 -10.85
N ASN A 236 2.90 11.74 -10.20
CA ASN A 236 2.48 10.45 -10.74
C ASN A 236 0.95 10.31 -10.85
N ILE A 237 0.20 10.85 -9.87
CA ILE A 237 -1.28 10.81 -9.92
C ILE A 237 -1.80 11.70 -11.06
N ILE A 238 -1.32 12.94 -11.18
CA ILE A 238 -1.73 13.86 -12.25
C ILE A 238 -1.35 13.30 -13.63
N LYS A 239 -0.16 12.70 -13.74
CA LYS A 239 0.26 12.01 -14.96
C LYS A 239 -0.67 10.86 -15.32
N ASN A 240 -1.07 10.03 -14.34
CA ASN A 240 -2.00 8.93 -14.57
C ASN A 240 -3.37 9.44 -15.03
N ALA A 241 -3.87 10.53 -14.44
CA ALA A 241 -5.11 11.20 -14.84
C ALA A 241 -5.02 11.72 -16.28
N ALA A 242 -3.94 12.42 -16.63
CA ALA A 242 -3.73 12.94 -17.98
C ALA A 242 -3.63 11.82 -19.03
N GLU A 243 -3.01 10.71 -18.69
CA GLU A 243 -2.93 9.53 -19.56
C GLU A 243 -4.27 8.79 -19.69
N SER A 244 -5.17 8.88 -18.67
CA SER A 244 -6.53 8.33 -18.73
C SER A 244 -7.45 9.16 -19.64
N ILE A 245 -7.24 10.49 -19.70
CA ILE A 245 -7.98 11.41 -20.55
C ILE A 245 -7.53 11.27 -22.01
N GLU A 246 -6.25 11.03 -22.25
CA GLU A 246 -5.56 11.08 -23.54
C GLU A 246 -5.46 12.50 -24.08
N THR A 247 -6.57 13.12 -24.54
CA THR A 247 -6.65 14.49 -25.05
C THR A 247 -8.01 15.12 -24.74
N ASP A 248 -8.04 16.46 -24.71
CA ASP A 248 -9.29 17.26 -24.61
C ASP A 248 -10.13 16.95 -23.35
N GLY A 249 -9.59 17.24 -22.17
CA GLY A 249 -10.29 17.00 -20.91
C GLY A 249 -9.91 17.93 -19.77
N GLU A 250 -10.31 17.56 -18.57
CA GLU A 250 -10.08 18.35 -17.36
C GLU A 250 -9.55 17.50 -16.22
N ILE A 251 -8.55 18.06 -15.52
CA ILE A 251 -8.06 17.55 -14.24
C ILE A 251 -8.25 18.64 -13.20
N ILE A 252 -8.91 18.31 -12.08
CA ILE A 252 -9.07 19.20 -10.94
C ILE A 252 -8.26 18.64 -9.79
N VAL A 253 -7.34 19.45 -9.26
CA VAL A 253 -6.65 19.15 -7.99
C VAL A 253 -7.29 19.99 -6.91
N ARG A 254 -7.91 19.32 -5.94
CA ARG A 254 -8.67 19.94 -4.86
C ARG A 254 -8.04 19.63 -3.52
N THR A 255 -8.01 20.63 -2.64
CA THR A 255 -7.68 20.44 -1.24
C THR A 255 -8.92 20.68 -0.38
N LEU A 256 -9.09 19.89 0.70
CA LEU A 256 -10.26 19.91 1.57
C LEU A 256 -9.84 19.78 3.03
N ALA A 257 -10.52 20.50 3.94
CA ALA A 257 -10.36 20.32 5.37
C ALA A 257 -10.87 18.90 5.80
N PRO A 258 -10.29 18.27 6.85
CA PRO A 258 -9.21 18.79 7.67
C PRO A 258 -7.81 18.67 7.02
N ALA A 259 -7.55 17.66 6.21
CA ALA A 259 -6.28 17.43 5.52
C ALA A 259 -6.47 16.40 4.41
N THR A 260 -7.07 16.79 3.30
CA THR A 260 -7.37 15.89 2.18
C THR A 260 -6.95 16.54 0.86
N VAL A 261 -6.34 15.74 -0.02
CA VAL A 261 -6.06 16.10 -1.41
C VAL A 261 -6.82 15.16 -2.32
N GLU A 262 -7.51 15.71 -3.31
CA GLU A 262 -8.17 14.96 -4.38
C GLU A 262 -7.63 15.37 -5.74
N VAL A 263 -7.36 14.38 -6.58
CA VAL A 263 -7.14 14.59 -8.02
C VAL A 263 -8.32 13.95 -8.74
N ILE A 264 -9.04 14.75 -9.51
CA ILE A 264 -10.28 14.39 -10.18
C ILE A 264 -10.04 14.48 -11.68
N ASP A 265 -10.38 13.46 -12.44
CA ASP A 265 -10.29 13.46 -13.91
C ASP A 265 -11.58 12.98 -14.57
N ASN A 266 -11.81 13.44 -15.79
CA ASN A 266 -12.91 13.02 -16.65
C ASN A 266 -12.46 12.06 -17.76
N GLY A 267 -11.46 11.22 -17.46
CA GLY A 267 -10.95 10.22 -18.39
C GLY A 267 -11.84 8.99 -18.57
N GLN A 268 -11.25 7.90 -19.07
CA GLN A 268 -11.98 6.67 -19.42
C GLN A 268 -12.63 5.95 -18.23
N GLY A 269 -12.25 6.32 -17.00
CA GLY A 269 -12.75 5.70 -15.79
C GLY A 269 -12.12 4.34 -15.49
N ILE A 270 -12.55 3.75 -14.38
CA ILE A 270 -12.03 2.48 -13.84
C ILE A 270 -13.21 1.58 -13.52
N SER A 271 -13.22 0.36 -14.07
CA SER A 271 -14.24 -0.64 -13.74
C SER A 271 -14.05 -1.17 -12.31
N LYS A 272 -15.12 -1.66 -11.68
CA LYS A 272 -15.06 -2.29 -10.34
C LYS A 272 -14.11 -3.48 -10.29
N GLU A 273 -14.01 -4.24 -11.36
CA GLU A 273 -13.07 -5.35 -11.45
C GLU A 273 -11.62 -4.88 -11.48
N THR A 274 -11.35 -3.82 -12.21
CA THR A 274 -10.02 -3.17 -12.29
C THR A 274 -9.66 -2.53 -10.95
N GLU A 275 -10.61 -1.87 -10.27
CA GLU A 275 -10.41 -1.22 -8.97
C GLU A 275 -9.76 -2.17 -7.95
N ALA A 276 -10.23 -3.41 -7.88
CA ALA A 276 -9.71 -4.42 -6.95
C ALA A 276 -8.23 -4.81 -7.22
N LYS A 277 -7.73 -4.57 -8.44
CA LYS A 277 -6.40 -4.99 -8.88
C LYS A 277 -5.39 -3.84 -9.04
N LEU A 278 -5.84 -2.58 -8.92
CA LEU A 278 -5.05 -1.38 -9.25
C LEU A 278 -3.69 -1.30 -8.55
N PHE A 279 -3.63 -1.74 -7.31
CA PHE A 279 -2.41 -1.68 -6.50
C PHE A 279 -1.64 -3.02 -6.45
N SER A 280 -2.04 -3.98 -7.30
CA SER A 280 -1.30 -5.23 -7.45
C SER A 280 -0.02 -5.01 -8.28
N PRO A 281 1.08 -5.67 -7.92
CA PRO A 281 2.32 -5.58 -8.70
C PRO A 281 2.12 -5.94 -10.17
N PHE A 282 2.71 -5.14 -11.06
CA PHE A 282 2.69 -5.32 -12.52
C PHE A 282 1.31 -5.19 -13.18
N PHE A 283 0.28 -4.83 -12.43
CA PHE A 283 -1.03 -4.60 -13.00
C PHE A 283 -1.06 -3.25 -13.72
N SER A 284 -1.42 -3.27 -14.98
CA SER A 284 -1.66 -2.07 -15.79
C SER A 284 -2.70 -2.37 -16.85
N THR A 285 -3.61 -1.44 -17.06
CA THR A 285 -4.58 -1.47 -18.16
C THR A 285 -4.04 -0.83 -19.43
N LYS A 286 -2.85 -0.19 -19.36
CA LYS A 286 -2.21 0.53 -20.49
C LYS A 286 -1.28 -0.40 -21.25
N PRO A 287 -1.25 -0.37 -22.60
CA PRO A 287 -0.37 -1.22 -23.43
C PRO A 287 1.11 -1.10 -23.08
N ASN A 288 1.56 0.10 -22.72
CA ASN A 288 2.95 0.39 -22.31
C ASN A 288 3.08 0.71 -20.82
N GLY A 289 2.04 0.45 -20.04
CA GLY A 289 2.02 0.71 -18.60
C GLY A 289 2.83 -0.33 -17.84
N GLN A 290 3.82 0.12 -17.06
CA GLN A 290 4.70 -0.75 -16.29
C GLN A 290 4.07 -1.26 -14.98
N GLY A 291 2.90 -0.72 -14.57
CA GLY A 291 2.22 -1.08 -13.31
C GLY A 291 3.00 -0.70 -12.03
N ILE A 292 4.00 0.16 -12.15
CA ILE A 292 4.93 0.52 -11.06
C ILE A 292 4.47 1.81 -10.33
N GLY A 293 3.87 2.75 -11.06
CA GLY A 293 3.53 4.07 -10.51
C GLY A 293 2.55 4.01 -9.35
N LEU A 294 1.51 3.16 -9.42
CA LEU A 294 0.53 3.01 -8.34
C LEU A 294 1.13 2.29 -7.12
N ILE A 295 2.09 1.39 -7.31
CA ILE A 295 2.81 0.74 -6.20
C ILE A 295 3.66 1.78 -5.45
N PHE A 296 4.38 2.64 -6.18
CA PHE A 296 5.13 3.74 -5.59
C PHE A 296 4.23 4.64 -4.76
N ILE A 297 3.11 5.10 -5.33
CA ILE A 297 2.12 5.93 -4.64
C ILE A 297 1.63 5.24 -3.37
N ARG A 298 1.20 3.98 -3.45
CA ARG A 298 0.74 3.19 -2.30
C ARG A 298 1.79 3.15 -1.19
N GLU A 299 3.03 2.81 -1.53
CA GLU A 299 4.10 2.64 -0.55
C GLU A 299 4.43 3.96 0.16
N VAL A 300 4.53 5.06 -0.58
CA VAL A 300 4.76 6.38 0.01
C VAL A 300 3.61 6.79 0.92
N LEU A 301 2.36 6.65 0.48
CA LEU A 301 1.19 7.02 1.27
C LEU A 301 1.06 6.19 2.55
N MET A 302 1.31 4.88 2.49
CA MET A 302 1.32 4.01 3.68
C MET A 302 2.38 4.43 4.70
N ARG A 303 3.58 4.80 4.26
CA ARG A 303 4.65 5.28 5.15
C ARG A 303 4.34 6.62 5.80
N HIS A 304 3.49 7.44 5.18
CA HIS A 304 2.98 8.69 5.76
C HIS A 304 1.73 8.48 6.64
N GLY A 305 1.25 7.24 6.81
CA GLY A 305 0.03 6.95 7.57
C GLY A 305 -1.25 7.46 6.90
N CYS A 306 -1.20 7.77 5.60
CA CYS A 306 -2.34 8.27 4.85
C CYS A 306 -3.34 7.16 4.51
N THR A 307 -4.62 7.51 4.49
CA THR A 307 -5.65 6.70 3.84
C THR A 307 -5.89 7.22 2.43
N PHE A 308 -6.15 6.33 1.48
CA PHE A 308 -6.35 6.71 0.08
C PHE A 308 -7.32 5.80 -0.65
N SER A 309 -7.93 6.34 -1.71
CA SER A 309 -8.81 5.58 -2.61
C SER A 309 -8.70 6.11 -4.04
N LEU A 310 -8.87 5.21 -5.02
CA LEU A 310 -8.94 5.55 -6.45
C LEU A 310 -10.17 4.86 -7.04
N ARG A 311 -11.18 5.64 -7.45
CA ARG A 311 -12.47 5.14 -7.91
C ARG A 311 -13.09 6.03 -8.96
N THR A 312 -13.88 5.44 -9.84
CA THR A 312 -14.81 6.16 -10.70
C THR A 312 -16.20 6.17 -10.06
N TYR A 313 -16.78 7.35 -9.95
CA TYR A 313 -18.08 7.56 -9.32
C TYR A 313 -19.23 7.57 -10.35
N ALA A 314 -20.46 7.63 -9.87
CA ALA A 314 -21.66 7.61 -10.71
C ALA A 314 -21.78 8.82 -11.66
N ASP A 315 -21.10 9.92 -11.35
CA ASP A 315 -20.98 11.11 -12.21
C ASP A 315 -19.98 10.95 -13.38
N GLY A 316 -19.37 9.77 -13.50
CA GLY A 316 -18.37 9.47 -14.53
C GLY A 316 -16.96 9.98 -14.22
N LEU A 317 -16.76 10.67 -13.11
CA LEU A 317 -15.46 11.23 -12.74
C LEU A 317 -14.65 10.24 -11.91
N THR A 318 -13.38 10.11 -12.23
CA THR A 318 -12.43 9.34 -11.44
C THR A 318 -11.78 10.23 -10.40
N ARG A 319 -11.73 9.77 -9.14
CA ARG A 319 -11.13 10.51 -8.03
C ARG A 319 -10.05 9.69 -7.35
N PHE A 320 -8.86 10.25 -7.28
CA PHE A 320 -7.82 9.80 -6.38
C PHE A 320 -7.86 10.69 -5.13
N ARG A 321 -8.31 10.13 -4.01
CA ARG A 321 -8.42 10.86 -2.74
C ARG A 321 -7.33 10.38 -1.78
N ILE A 322 -6.67 11.32 -1.12
CA ILE A 322 -5.65 11.09 -0.08
C ILE A 322 -6.06 11.88 1.15
N THR A 323 -6.17 11.21 2.29
CA THR A 323 -6.45 11.86 3.59
C THR A 323 -5.27 11.62 4.52
N PHE A 324 -4.73 12.70 5.06
CA PHE A 324 -3.62 12.67 6.02
C PHE A 324 -4.13 12.34 7.43
N PRO A 325 -3.28 11.76 8.29
CA PRO A 325 -3.63 11.43 9.67
C PRO A 325 -3.91 12.65 10.55
#